data_20d0261c4fb274c7273986a300069964
#
_entry.id   20d0261c4fb274c7273986a300069964
#
_cell.length_a   1.000
_cell.length_b   1.000
_cell.length_c   1.000
_cell.angle_alpha   90.00
_cell.angle_beta   90.00
_cell.angle_gamma   90.00
#
_symmetry.space_group_name_H-M   'P 1'
#
loop_
_entity.id
_entity.type
_entity.pdbx_description
1 polymer ?
#
loop_
_entity_poly.entity_id
_entity_poly.type
_entity_poly.pdbx_seq_one_letter_code
_entity_poly.pdbx_strand_id
1 'polypeptide(L)'
;RVRTNSPDGIQILIQESKRRKKKSARKLFTEIPDLLKSLKPCWAMSPLVVSQLLPANEPFFDVVIFDEASQIEPEGAITSLVRAKQAIVAGDSKQLSPTKTSFFSQNLDEDIGYSEDSDESFDNVAETESLLEAVKTALPAVHGTKTLLWHYRSEDERLIAFSNRHQDLYRSRLITAPSVTEKSPFVYH
;
A
#
# COMPACT_ATOMS: atom_id res chain seq x y z
N ARG A 1 29.45 2.57 7.38
CA ARG A 1 30.28 3.06 6.22
C ARG A 1 29.64 2.49 4.98
N VAL A 2 28.82 3.27 4.31
CA VAL A 2 28.30 2.95 2.97
C VAL A 2 29.48 3.01 2.01
N ARG A 3 29.97 1.88 1.53
CA ARG A 3 30.90 1.82 0.41
C ARG A 3 30.09 2.13 -0.85
N THR A 4 30.04 3.39 -1.22
CA THR A 4 29.44 3.78 -2.51
C THR A 4 30.48 3.52 -3.60
N ASN A 5 30.19 2.55 -4.45
CA ASN A 5 31.00 2.27 -5.65
C ASN A 5 30.82 3.32 -6.76
N SER A 6 30.26 4.49 -6.45
CA SER A 6 30.00 5.56 -7.43
C SER A 6 30.49 6.90 -6.93
N PRO A 7 31.78 7.20 -7.06
CA PRO A 7 32.32 8.52 -6.72
C PRO A 7 31.63 9.65 -7.51
N ASP A 8 31.25 9.40 -8.76
CA ASP A 8 30.55 10.36 -9.61
C ASP A 8 29.14 10.69 -9.08
N GLY A 9 28.43 9.72 -8.51
CA GLY A 9 27.12 9.94 -7.93
C GLY A 9 27.14 10.89 -6.74
N ILE A 10 28.18 10.81 -5.91
CA ILE A 10 28.37 11.73 -4.78
C ILE A 10 28.59 13.15 -5.27
N GLN A 11 29.39 13.33 -6.32
CA GLN A 11 29.60 14.64 -6.90
C GLN A 11 28.30 15.23 -7.47
N ILE A 12 27.49 14.41 -8.13
CA ILE A 12 26.16 14.82 -8.62
C ILE A 12 25.31 15.34 -7.48
N LEU A 13 25.23 14.61 -6.34
CA LEU A 13 24.46 15.07 -5.18
C LEU A 13 25.00 16.34 -4.56
N ILE A 14 26.30 16.47 -4.44
CA ILE A 14 26.94 17.69 -3.91
C ILE A 14 26.65 18.89 -4.82
N GLN A 15 26.76 18.72 -6.13
CA GLN A 15 26.42 19.76 -7.10
C GLN A 15 24.93 20.11 -7.01
N GLU A 16 24.07 19.10 -6.91
CA GLU A 16 22.63 19.29 -6.81
C GLU A 16 22.23 20.01 -5.52
N SER A 17 22.92 19.72 -4.40
CA SER A 17 22.67 20.42 -3.13
C SER A 17 22.93 21.93 -3.21
N LYS A 18 23.86 22.34 -4.06
CA LYS A 18 24.26 23.76 -4.28
C LYS A 18 23.41 24.49 -5.32
N ARG A 19 22.66 23.75 -6.15
CA ARG A 19 21.85 24.35 -7.23
C ARG A 19 20.66 25.12 -6.66
N ARG A 20 20.39 26.30 -7.23
CA ARG A 20 19.18 27.07 -6.93
C ARG A 20 17.91 26.38 -7.47
N LYS A 21 17.97 25.84 -8.70
CA LYS A 21 16.89 25.05 -9.32
C LYS A 21 17.27 23.59 -9.28
N LYS A 22 16.57 22.83 -8.44
CA LYS A 22 16.80 21.39 -8.23
C LYS A 22 16.32 20.56 -9.41
N LYS A 23 16.97 19.42 -9.66
CA LYS A 23 16.48 18.39 -10.57
C LYS A 23 15.20 17.76 -10.01
N SER A 24 14.35 17.23 -10.88
CA SER A 24 13.24 16.41 -10.42
C SER A 24 13.73 15.12 -9.77
N ALA A 25 12.97 14.60 -8.81
CA ALA A 25 13.28 13.32 -8.15
C ALA A 25 13.43 12.19 -9.18
N ARG A 26 12.53 12.11 -10.17
CA ARG A 26 12.61 11.14 -11.28
C ARG A 26 13.98 11.15 -11.97
N LYS A 27 14.52 12.33 -12.25
CA LYS A 27 15.82 12.45 -12.90
C LYS A 27 16.95 11.94 -12.01
N LEU A 28 16.89 12.18 -10.70
CA LEU A 28 17.86 11.64 -9.76
C LEU A 28 17.77 10.11 -9.65
N PHE A 29 16.58 9.53 -9.64
CA PHE A 29 16.40 8.08 -9.67
C PHE A 29 16.95 7.42 -10.93
N THR A 30 16.98 8.14 -12.05
CA THR A 30 17.59 7.65 -13.30
C THR A 30 19.10 7.82 -13.31
N GLU A 31 19.62 8.94 -12.80
CA GLU A 31 21.06 9.26 -12.88
C GLU A 31 21.92 8.54 -11.83
N ILE A 32 21.38 8.38 -10.60
CA ILE A 32 22.14 7.87 -9.45
C ILE A 32 21.35 6.85 -8.61
N PRO A 33 20.74 5.83 -9.23
CA PRO A 33 19.84 4.89 -8.54
C PRO A 33 20.51 4.17 -7.38
N ASP A 34 21.71 3.65 -7.58
CA ASP A 34 22.41 2.86 -6.57
C ASP A 34 22.86 3.67 -5.37
N LEU A 35 23.26 4.91 -5.62
CA LEU A 35 23.58 5.82 -4.52
C LEU A 35 22.35 6.16 -3.70
N LEU A 36 21.21 6.43 -4.33
CA LEU A 36 19.97 6.72 -3.63
C LEU A 36 19.51 5.52 -2.80
N LYS A 37 19.54 4.31 -3.35
CA LYS A 37 19.25 3.06 -2.62
C LYS A 37 20.20 2.85 -1.44
N SER A 38 21.49 3.13 -1.62
CA SER A 38 22.47 2.99 -0.55
C SER A 38 22.28 3.98 0.59
N LEU A 39 21.88 5.21 0.26
CA LEU A 39 21.63 6.26 1.25
C LEU A 39 20.29 6.09 1.96
N LYS A 40 19.28 5.67 1.22
CA LYS A 40 17.90 5.45 1.69
C LYS A 40 17.39 4.12 1.11
N PRO A 41 17.60 3.01 1.81
CA PRO A 41 17.22 1.69 1.30
C PRO A 41 15.71 1.41 1.35
N CYS A 42 14.97 2.18 2.14
CA CYS A 42 13.53 2.03 2.32
C CYS A 42 12.80 3.31 1.89
N TRP A 43 11.75 3.15 1.07
CA TRP A 43 10.95 4.24 0.52
C TRP A 43 9.46 3.91 0.70
N ALA A 44 8.70 4.85 1.27
CA ALA A 44 7.25 4.77 1.36
C ALA A 44 6.62 5.69 0.31
N MET A 45 5.82 5.12 -0.59
CA MET A 45 5.19 5.82 -1.70
C MET A 45 3.85 5.17 -2.03
N SER A 46 2.90 5.95 -2.54
CA SER A 46 1.72 5.35 -3.17
C SER A 46 2.09 4.75 -4.54
N PRO A 47 1.31 3.75 -5.04
CA PRO A 47 1.56 3.15 -6.36
C PRO A 47 1.63 4.18 -7.50
N LEU A 48 0.80 5.21 -7.44
CA LEU A 48 0.83 6.31 -8.42
C LEU A 48 2.17 7.06 -8.40
N VAL A 49 2.68 7.39 -7.22
CA VAL A 49 3.98 8.07 -7.07
C VAL A 49 5.12 7.17 -7.57
N VAL A 50 5.05 5.87 -7.30
CA VAL A 50 5.99 4.87 -7.83
C VAL A 50 6.05 4.92 -9.35
N SER A 51 4.89 4.94 -10.02
CA SER A 51 4.82 4.99 -11.48
C SER A 51 5.43 6.26 -12.07
N GLN A 52 5.30 7.37 -11.37
CA GLN A 52 5.80 8.67 -11.82
C GLN A 52 7.30 8.87 -11.58
N LEU A 53 7.82 8.33 -10.49
CA LEU A 53 9.19 8.61 -10.06
C LEU A 53 10.20 7.56 -10.50
N LEU A 54 9.83 6.29 -10.46
CA LEU A 54 10.77 5.19 -10.68
C LEU A 54 10.78 4.72 -12.14
N PRO A 55 11.96 4.40 -12.69
CA PRO A 55 12.03 3.77 -14.00
C PRO A 55 11.37 2.39 -13.99
N ALA A 56 10.86 1.94 -15.14
CA ALA A 56 10.13 0.68 -15.29
C ALA A 56 10.94 -0.43 -15.97
N ASN A 57 12.17 -0.15 -16.36
CA ASN A 57 12.96 -1.00 -17.24
C ASN A 57 13.43 -2.30 -16.58
N GLU A 58 13.59 -2.26 -15.25
CA GLU A 58 14.09 -3.38 -14.45
C GLU A 58 13.63 -3.24 -12.99
N PRO A 59 13.68 -4.33 -12.21
CA PRO A 59 13.40 -4.26 -10.78
C PRO A 59 14.35 -3.29 -10.06
N PHE A 60 13.77 -2.27 -9.45
CA PHE A 60 14.52 -1.22 -8.76
C PHE A 60 14.81 -1.62 -7.30
N PHE A 61 13.89 -2.32 -6.66
CA PHE A 61 13.99 -2.79 -5.28
C PHE A 61 14.07 -4.31 -5.19
N ASP A 62 14.59 -4.82 -4.08
CA ASP A 62 14.56 -6.24 -3.80
C ASP A 62 13.17 -6.69 -3.37
N VAL A 63 12.47 -5.87 -2.58
CA VAL A 63 11.15 -6.19 -2.03
C VAL A 63 10.23 -4.98 -2.13
N VAL A 64 8.99 -5.20 -2.54
CA VAL A 64 7.87 -4.29 -2.34
C VAL A 64 6.96 -4.85 -1.26
N ILE A 65 6.51 -3.99 -0.37
CA ILE A 65 5.54 -4.32 0.68
C ILE A 65 4.31 -3.47 0.44
N PHE A 66 3.17 -4.13 0.21
CA PHE A 66 1.87 -3.48 0.18
C PHE A 66 1.25 -3.60 1.56
N ASP A 67 0.99 -2.46 2.18
CA ASP A 67 0.21 -2.37 3.40
C ASP A 67 -1.20 -1.92 3.06
N GLU A 68 -2.20 -2.36 3.84
CA GLU A 68 -3.63 -2.12 3.58
C GLU A 68 -4.08 -2.58 2.16
N ALA A 69 -3.57 -3.72 1.71
CA ALA A 69 -3.78 -4.23 0.36
C ALA A 69 -5.24 -4.60 0.05
N SER A 70 -6.10 -4.67 1.07
CA SER A 70 -7.57 -4.75 0.90
C SER A 70 -8.17 -3.50 0.27
N GLN A 71 -7.47 -2.36 0.31
CA GLN A 71 -7.91 -1.09 -0.23
C GLN A 71 -7.23 -0.72 -1.56
N ILE A 72 -6.37 -1.59 -2.09
CA ILE A 72 -5.62 -1.34 -3.32
C ILE A 72 -6.24 -2.14 -4.46
N GLU A 73 -6.55 -1.47 -5.56
CA GLU A 73 -6.96 -2.10 -6.81
C GLU A 73 -5.76 -2.86 -7.43
N PRO A 74 -5.95 -4.08 -7.98
CA PRO A 74 -4.88 -4.87 -8.58
C PRO A 74 -4.11 -4.12 -9.66
N GLU A 75 -4.81 -3.37 -10.51
CA GLU A 75 -4.23 -2.58 -11.60
C GLU A 75 -3.25 -1.53 -11.08
N GLY A 76 -3.60 -0.86 -9.99
CA GLY A 76 -2.74 0.12 -9.34
C GLY A 76 -1.45 -0.48 -8.80
N ALA A 77 -1.49 -1.73 -8.34
CA ALA A 77 -0.35 -2.42 -7.78
C ALA A 77 0.69 -2.84 -8.82
N ILE A 78 0.29 -3.10 -10.08
CA ILE A 78 1.17 -3.59 -11.14
C ILE A 78 2.41 -2.71 -11.29
N THR A 79 2.24 -1.40 -11.23
CA THR A 79 3.33 -0.44 -11.38
C THR A 79 4.41 -0.61 -10.33
N SER A 80 4.05 -1.02 -9.12
CA SER A 80 4.98 -1.29 -8.03
C SER A 80 5.56 -2.71 -8.12
N LEU A 81 4.75 -3.69 -8.51
CA LEU A 81 5.16 -5.09 -8.64
C LEU A 81 6.30 -5.26 -9.66
N VAL A 82 6.20 -4.62 -10.83
CA VAL A 82 7.24 -4.73 -11.87
C VAL A 82 8.59 -4.09 -11.48
N ARG A 83 8.61 -3.32 -10.39
CA ARG A 83 9.81 -2.63 -9.88
C ARG A 83 10.47 -3.33 -8.71
N ALA A 84 10.02 -4.52 -8.36
CA ALA A 84 10.62 -5.30 -7.27
C ALA A 84 10.78 -6.77 -7.66
N LYS A 85 11.74 -7.44 -7.03
CA LYS A 85 12.00 -8.87 -7.26
C LYS A 85 11.04 -9.76 -6.47
N GLN A 86 10.55 -9.27 -5.33
CA GLN A 86 9.64 -9.97 -4.43
C GLN A 86 8.55 -9.03 -3.96
N ALA A 87 7.38 -9.58 -3.63
CA ALA A 87 6.28 -8.83 -3.06
C ALA A 87 5.81 -9.45 -1.74
N ILE A 88 5.50 -8.60 -0.77
CA ILE A 88 4.79 -8.93 0.44
C ILE A 88 3.49 -8.14 0.42
N VAL A 89 2.37 -8.86 0.56
CA VAL A 89 1.05 -8.24 0.53
C VAL A 89 0.42 -8.42 1.89
N ALA A 90 0.23 -7.31 2.61
CA ALA A 90 -0.39 -7.27 3.92
C ALA A 90 -1.72 -6.52 3.85
N GLY A 91 -2.74 -7.05 4.52
CA GLY A 91 -4.06 -6.45 4.56
C GLY A 91 -5.04 -7.29 5.35
N ASP A 92 -6.23 -6.78 5.50
CA ASP A 92 -7.32 -7.43 6.23
C ASP A 92 -8.58 -7.45 5.35
N SER A 93 -8.99 -8.65 4.93
CA SER A 93 -10.19 -8.84 4.10
C SER A 93 -11.52 -8.54 4.83
N LYS A 94 -11.45 -8.22 6.12
CA LYS A 94 -12.60 -7.77 6.91
C LYS A 94 -12.70 -6.25 7.04
N GLN A 95 -11.71 -5.55 6.49
CA GLN A 95 -11.74 -4.09 6.37
C GLN A 95 -12.34 -3.67 5.02
N LEU A 96 -12.38 -2.36 4.79
CA LEU A 96 -13.01 -1.80 3.60
C LEU A 96 -12.31 -2.28 2.32
N SER A 97 -13.12 -2.63 1.33
CA SER A 97 -12.68 -2.89 -0.04
C SER A 97 -12.28 -1.59 -0.75
N PRO A 98 -11.56 -1.67 -1.88
CA PRO A 98 -11.23 -0.49 -2.67
C PRO A 98 -12.50 0.28 -3.05
N THR A 99 -12.50 1.57 -2.80
CA THR A 99 -13.56 2.45 -3.29
C THR A 99 -13.27 2.76 -4.75
N LYS A 100 -14.25 2.57 -5.63
CA LYS A 100 -14.14 2.99 -7.06
C LYS A 100 -14.02 4.50 -7.18
N THR A 101 -12.94 5.06 -6.70
CA THR A 101 -12.47 6.39 -7.07
C THR A 101 -11.42 6.20 -8.16
N SER A 102 -11.85 5.59 -9.25
CA SER A 102 -11.00 5.42 -10.41
C SER A 102 -10.71 6.80 -10.99
N PHE A 103 -9.47 7.26 -10.86
CA PHE A 103 -8.96 8.38 -11.65
C PHE A 103 -9.14 8.13 -13.16
N PHE A 104 -9.37 6.89 -13.56
CA PHE A 104 -9.68 6.49 -14.91
C PHE A 104 -11.17 6.70 -15.27
N SER A 105 -12.10 6.59 -14.33
CA SER A 105 -13.52 6.81 -14.60
C SER A 105 -13.82 8.30 -14.86
N GLN A 106 -13.14 9.21 -14.19
CA GLN A 106 -13.37 10.66 -14.37
C GLN A 106 -12.95 11.18 -15.76
N ASN A 107 -12.05 10.49 -16.46
CA ASN A 107 -11.60 10.92 -17.77
C ASN A 107 -12.30 10.18 -18.94
N LEU A 108 -13.11 9.15 -18.65
CA LEU A 108 -13.86 8.42 -19.66
C LEU A 108 -15.30 8.93 -19.81
N ASP A 109 -15.83 9.59 -18.78
CA ASP A 109 -17.21 10.11 -18.79
C ASP A 109 -17.36 11.45 -19.55
N GLU A 110 -16.25 12.15 -19.84
CA GLU A 110 -16.31 13.40 -20.63
C GLU A 110 -16.34 13.19 -22.13
N ASP A 111 -15.97 12.00 -22.66
CA ASP A 111 -15.89 11.77 -24.12
C ASP A 111 -16.96 10.82 -24.68
N ILE A 112 -17.78 10.21 -23.85
CA ILE A 112 -18.85 9.31 -24.31
C ILE A 112 -20.19 9.84 -23.78
N GLY A 113 -20.85 10.69 -24.61
CA GLY A 113 -22.20 11.13 -24.37
C GLY A 113 -23.18 9.95 -24.37
N TYR A 114 -23.53 9.46 -23.19
CA TYR A 114 -24.65 8.57 -22.96
C TYR A 114 -25.83 9.36 -22.40
N SER A 115 -26.94 9.24 -23.17
CA SER A 115 -28.24 9.78 -22.88
C SER A 115 -28.75 9.44 -21.47
N GLU A 116 -29.25 10.46 -20.78
CA GLU A 116 -30.12 10.38 -19.63
C GLU A 116 -31.37 9.58 -19.97
N ASP A 117 -31.46 8.33 -19.58
CA ASP A 117 -32.69 7.59 -19.35
C ASP A 117 -32.34 6.19 -18.83
N SER A 118 -32.07 6.07 -17.54
CA SER A 118 -32.33 4.84 -16.77
C SER A 118 -32.25 5.12 -15.27
N ASP A 119 -33.40 5.27 -14.65
CA ASP A 119 -33.67 5.01 -13.26
C ASP A 119 -33.39 3.53 -12.97
N GLU A 120 -32.14 3.16 -12.78
CA GLU A 120 -31.79 1.86 -12.18
C GLU A 120 -30.78 2.08 -11.04
N SER A 121 -31.35 2.03 -9.86
CA SER A 121 -30.79 1.66 -8.56
C SER A 121 -29.26 1.62 -8.46
N PHE A 122 -28.75 2.52 -7.67
CA PHE A 122 -27.38 2.61 -7.13
C PHE A 122 -26.92 1.38 -6.30
N ASP A 123 -27.57 0.22 -6.45
CA ASP A 123 -27.31 -0.97 -5.63
C ASP A 123 -26.30 -1.96 -6.24
N ASN A 124 -25.72 -1.68 -7.40
CA ASN A 124 -24.64 -2.48 -7.96
C ASN A 124 -23.30 -1.77 -7.81
N VAL A 125 -22.87 -1.50 -6.58
CA VAL A 125 -21.46 -1.34 -6.28
C VAL A 125 -20.85 -2.73 -6.44
N ALA A 126 -20.48 -3.09 -7.67
CA ALA A 126 -19.72 -4.30 -7.92
C ALA A 126 -18.49 -4.21 -7.02
N GLU A 127 -18.39 -5.13 -6.08
CA GLU A 127 -17.23 -5.21 -5.18
C GLU A 127 -15.99 -5.30 -6.05
N THR A 128 -15.19 -4.25 -6.04
CA THR A 128 -13.94 -4.23 -6.79
C THR A 128 -13.00 -5.19 -6.07
N GLU A 129 -12.52 -6.20 -6.79
CA GLU A 129 -11.55 -7.14 -6.25
C GLU A 129 -10.32 -6.36 -5.75
N SER A 130 -9.88 -6.63 -4.54
CA SER A 130 -8.69 -6.02 -3.99
C SER A 130 -7.43 -6.79 -4.38
N LEU A 131 -6.28 -6.10 -4.33
CA LEU A 131 -4.98 -6.74 -4.49
C LEU A 131 -4.82 -7.93 -3.53
N LEU A 132 -5.31 -7.81 -2.30
CA LEU A 132 -5.23 -8.90 -1.32
C LEU A 132 -5.98 -10.14 -1.78
N GLU A 133 -7.21 -9.99 -2.29
CA GLU A 133 -8.01 -11.12 -2.75
C GLU A 133 -7.47 -11.68 -4.08
N ALA A 134 -7.04 -10.84 -5.00
CA ALA A 134 -6.40 -11.26 -6.25
C ALA A 134 -5.16 -12.13 -5.96
N VAL A 135 -4.31 -11.72 -5.03
CA VAL A 135 -3.12 -12.47 -4.65
C VAL A 135 -3.47 -13.78 -3.94
N LYS A 136 -4.47 -13.80 -3.05
CA LYS A 136 -4.95 -15.03 -2.40
C LYS A 136 -5.49 -16.04 -3.43
N THR A 137 -6.19 -15.56 -4.45
CA THR A 137 -6.73 -16.40 -5.52
C THR A 137 -5.62 -16.94 -6.42
N ALA A 138 -4.64 -16.12 -6.77
CA ALA A 138 -3.54 -16.49 -7.66
C ALA A 138 -2.51 -17.41 -7.00
N LEU A 139 -2.31 -17.31 -5.69
CA LEU A 139 -1.32 -18.09 -4.97
C LEU A 139 -1.99 -19.27 -4.25
N PRO A 140 -1.57 -20.52 -4.51
CA PRO A 140 -2.05 -21.68 -3.76
C PRO A 140 -1.79 -21.49 -2.25
N ALA A 141 -2.73 -21.93 -1.43
CA ALA A 141 -2.69 -21.79 0.04
C ALA A 141 -1.39 -22.31 0.69
N VAL A 142 -0.63 -23.14 0.00
CA VAL A 142 0.64 -23.72 0.45
C VAL A 142 1.78 -22.68 0.48
N HIS A 143 1.68 -21.59 -0.26
CA HIS A 143 2.80 -20.66 -0.49
C HIS A 143 2.89 -19.50 0.49
N GLY A 144 2.25 -19.59 1.65
CA GLY A 144 2.70 -18.71 2.72
C GLY A 144 1.76 -17.60 3.17
N THR A 145 0.44 -17.82 3.10
CA THR A 145 -0.47 -16.94 3.83
C THR A 145 -0.23 -17.09 5.34
N LYS A 146 0.11 -15.98 5.99
CA LYS A 146 0.30 -15.91 7.44
C LYS A 146 -0.72 -14.93 8.02
N THR A 147 -1.33 -15.30 9.13
CA THR A 147 -2.23 -14.41 9.86
C THR A 147 -1.46 -13.83 11.05
N LEU A 148 -1.47 -12.51 11.15
CA LEU A 148 -0.95 -11.82 12.34
C LEU A 148 -2.00 -11.92 13.44
N LEU A 149 -1.62 -12.48 14.57
CA LEU A 149 -2.55 -12.75 15.68
C LEU A 149 -2.43 -11.72 16.81
N TRP A 150 -1.29 -11.06 16.93
CA TRP A 150 -1.06 -10.10 18.01
C TRP A 150 -1.69 -8.75 17.69
N HIS A 151 -2.59 -8.31 18.60
CA HIS A 151 -3.18 -6.98 18.57
C HIS A 151 -2.59 -6.13 19.70
N TYR A 152 -1.85 -5.10 19.35
CA TYR A 152 -1.18 -4.19 20.29
C TYR A 152 -1.51 -2.70 20.06
N ARG A 153 -2.32 -2.40 19.02
CA ARG A 153 -2.66 -1.01 18.65
C ARG A 153 -3.57 -0.36 19.70
N SER A 154 -4.52 -1.10 20.27
CA SER A 154 -5.43 -0.58 21.27
C SER A 154 -4.75 -0.53 22.64
N GLU A 155 -4.81 0.63 23.31
CA GLU A 155 -4.31 0.79 24.68
C GLU A 155 -5.09 -0.05 25.68
N ASP A 156 -6.35 -0.37 25.36
CA ASP A 156 -7.21 -1.21 26.17
C ASP A 156 -7.79 -2.34 25.32
N GLU A 157 -7.64 -3.57 25.79
CA GLU A 157 -8.14 -4.77 25.09
C GLU A 157 -9.63 -4.78 24.89
N ARG A 158 -10.40 -4.09 25.74
CA ARG A 158 -11.86 -3.99 25.64
C ARG A 158 -12.31 -3.30 24.35
N LEU A 159 -11.49 -2.41 23.78
CA LEU A 159 -11.79 -1.71 22.53
C LEU A 159 -11.89 -2.66 21.35
N ILE A 160 -11.09 -3.71 21.31
CA ILE A 160 -11.11 -4.72 20.23
C ILE A 160 -11.95 -5.96 20.60
N ALA A 161 -12.37 -6.07 21.87
CA ALA A 161 -13.05 -7.29 22.37
C ALA A 161 -14.30 -7.65 21.59
N PHE A 162 -15.10 -6.67 21.19
CA PHE A 162 -16.30 -6.90 20.38
C PHE A 162 -15.92 -7.53 19.03
N SER A 163 -15.05 -6.88 18.27
CA SER A 163 -14.62 -7.37 16.95
C SER A 163 -13.89 -8.70 17.05
N ASN A 164 -13.09 -8.90 18.12
CA ASN A 164 -12.39 -10.16 18.31
C ASN A 164 -13.37 -11.33 18.56
N ARG A 165 -14.43 -11.12 19.33
CA ARG A 165 -15.42 -12.17 19.62
C ARG A 165 -16.36 -12.46 18.46
N HIS A 166 -16.57 -11.51 17.56
CA HIS A 166 -17.52 -11.65 16.47
C HIS A 166 -17.12 -12.77 15.51
N GLN A 167 -18.09 -13.66 15.19
CA GLN A 167 -17.84 -14.87 14.39
C GLN A 167 -17.41 -14.57 12.96
N ASP A 168 -17.94 -13.50 12.37
CA ASP A 168 -17.64 -13.11 10.98
C ASP A 168 -16.37 -12.25 10.86
N LEU A 169 -15.82 -11.81 12.00
CA LEU A 169 -14.59 -11.01 12.03
C LEU A 169 -13.40 -11.89 12.44
N TYR A 170 -12.97 -11.81 13.69
CA TYR A 170 -11.72 -12.44 14.12
C TYR A 170 -11.89 -13.75 14.90
N ARG A 171 -13.10 -14.12 15.29
CA ARG A 171 -13.44 -15.42 15.92
C ARG A 171 -12.60 -15.73 17.16
N SER A 172 -12.35 -14.75 18.00
CA SER A 172 -11.50 -14.85 19.20
C SER A 172 -10.06 -15.31 18.91
N ARG A 173 -9.54 -15.04 17.71
CA ARG A 173 -8.19 -15.44 17.32
C ARG A 173 -7.12 -14.41 17.67
N LEU A 174 -7.52 -13.16 17.90
CA LEU A 174 -6.54 -12.11 18.23
C LEU A 174 -6.08 -12.27 19.68
N ILE A 175 -4.78 -12.22 19.85
CA ILE A 175 -4.10 -12.20 21.13
C ILE A 175 -3.94 -10.75 21.55
N THR A 176 -4.56 -10.37 22.66
CA THR A 176 -4.50 -9.01 23.19
C THR A 176 -3.64 -8.98 24.46
N ALA A 177 -3.01 -7.85 24.72
CA ALA A 177 -2.35 -7.58 25.99
C ALA A 177 -3.36 -6.93 26.95
N PRO A 178 -3.46 -7.39 28.21
CA PRO A 178 -4.36 -6.78 29.19
C PRO A 178 -3.96 -5.33 29.45
N SER A 179 -4.96 -4.47 29.61
CA SER A 179 -4.72 -3.07 29.96
C SER A 179 -4.22 -2.95 31.40
N VAL A 180 -3.24 -2.07 31.60
CA VAL A 180 -2.71 -1.75 32.94
C VAL A 180 -3.55 -0.65 33.62
N THR A 181 -4.46 0.01 32.90
CA THR A 181 -5.28 1.09 33.40
C THR A 181 -6.61 0.59 33.95
N GLU A 182 -6.91 0.92 35.21
CA GLU A 182 -8.20 0.60 35.85
C GLU A 182 -9.39 1.43 35.29
N LYS A 183 -9.11 2.52 34.57
CA LYS A 183 -10.15 3.40 34.02
C LYS A 183 -10.84 2.75 32.83
N SER A 184 -12.17 2.81 32.79
CA SER A 184 -12.92 2.38 31.63
C SER A 184 -12.60 3.23 30.42
N PRO A 185 -12.30 2.64 29.24
CA PRO A 185 -12.10 3.38 28.01
C PRO A 185 -13.43 3.93 27.44
N PHE A 186 -14.57 3.51 27.99
CA PHE A 186 -15.90 3.92 27.55
C PHE A 186 -16.43 5.04 28.43
N VAL A 187 -16.83 6.12 27.81
CA VAL A 187 -17.62 7.16 28.47
C VAL A 187 -19.10 6.76 28.34
N TYR A 188 -19.75 6.52 29.47
CA TYR A 188 -21.17 6.30 29.48
C TYR A 188 -21.85 7.68 29.56
N HIS A 189 -22.65 8.02 28.58
CA HIS A 189 -23.56 9.16 28.57
C HIS A 189 -25.00 8.69 28.81
#